data_14d3b3ee4fcfb2fcc8df0c236404b5b9
#
_entry.id   14d3b3ee4fcfb2fcc8df0c236404b5b9
#
_cell.length_a   1.000
_cell.length_b   1.000
_cell.length_c   1.000
_cell.angle_alpha   90.00
_cell.angle_beta   90.00
_cell.angle_gamma   90.00
#
_symmetry.space_group_name_H-M   'P 1'
#
loop_
_entity.id
_entity.type
_entity.pdbx_description
1 polymer ?
#
loop_
_entity_poly.entity_id
_entity_poly.type
_entity_poly.pdbx_seq_one_letter_code
_entity_poly.pdbx_strand_id
1 'polypeptide(L)'
;MRPCFLAFTVAVSLAGPTTASTVFSQTWTTGFADNGVVPDGNPLGWWDSRTLSGVPIASLSDVTVSLSVAGGNVGDLFVYLSNGSHAAILLNRPGKTAADDFGFPDENFTASFHDSGPLGDSHLSFTGPNLSLHGIWEPDGRLADPYAVLDTSPRTNFLSGFNSFPADGTWTLFVADMVGGGSGPTVTSWSLSLASNDSPTAVPEPTATLTPALAWASLILSRRRSRSV
;
A
#
# COMPACT_ATOMS: atom_id res chain seq x y z
N MET A 1 36.67 60.30 7.22
CA MET A 1 35.54 59.47 6.81
C MET A 1 36.05 58.05 6.49
N ARG A 2 35.64 57.07 7.28
CA ARG A 2 36.06 55.66 7.05
C ARG A 2 34.92 54.98 6.26
N PRO A 3 35.22 54.25 5.16
CA PRO A 3 34.19 53.51 4.46
C PRO A 3 33.85 52.25 5.27
N CYS A 4 32.52 52.07 5.53
CA CYS A 4 31.97 50.90 6.12
C CYS A 4 31.75 49.87 5.00
N PHE A 5 32.52 48.73 5.01
CA PHE A 5 32.28 47.62 4.10
C PHE A 5 31.17 46.74 4.72
N LEU A 6 30.04 46.67 4.07
CA LEU A 6 28.97 45.70 4.39
C LEU A 6 29.34 44.37 3.74
N ALA A 7 29.67 43.37 4.54
CA ALA A 7 29.84 42.01 4.06
C ALA A 7 28.46 41.33 3.88
N PHE A 8 28.11 40.99 2.64
CA PHE A 8 26.92 40.20 2.33
C PHE A 8 27.29 38.73 2.43
N THR A 9 26.74 38.04 3.43
CA THR A 9 26.86 36.58 3.57
C THR A 9 25.69 35.95 2.82
N VAL A 10 25.97 35.28 1.69
CA VAL A 10 25.00 34.45 0.97
C VAL A 10 24.94 33.10 1.65
N ALA A 11 23.87 32.80 2.34
CA ALA A 11 23.58 31.46 2.86
C ALA A 11 23.04 30.60 1.72
N VAL A 12 23.85 29.67 1.23
CA VAL A 12 23.41 28.61 0.30
C VAL A 12 22.74 27.52 1.15
N SER A 13 21.43 27.43 1.09
CA SER A 13 20.67 26.31 1.66
C SER A 13 20.83 25.10 0.72
N LEU A 14 21.59 24.11 1.14
CA LEU A 14 21.64 22.80 0.50
C LEU A 14 20.34 22.05 0.87
N ALA A 15 19.36 22.02 -0.06
CA ALA A 15 18.27 21.08 0.02
C ALA A 15 18.87 19.66 -0.14
N GLY A 16 18.76 18.83 0.89
CA GLY A 16 19.14 17.41 0.80
C GLY A 16 18.27 16.69 -0.23
N PRO A 17 18.72 15.57 -0.79
CA PRO A 17 17.92 14.79 -1.71
C PRO A 17 16.67 14.29 -0.99
N THR A 18 15.50 14.67 -1.48
CA THR A 18 14.23 14.03 -1.10
C THR A 18 14.18 12.68 -1.81
N THR A 19 14.23 11.59 -1.06
CA THR A 19 14.01 10.24 -1.60
C THR A 19 12.54 10.14 -2.00
N ALA A 20 12.26 10.01 -3.29
CA ALA A 20 10.91 9.69 -3.75
C ALA A 20 10.67 8.18 -3.56
N SER A 21 9.58 7.81 -2.85
CA SER A 21 9.13 6.42 -2.77
C SER A 21 8.60 5.99 -4.13
N THR A 22 9.00 4.79 -4.58
CA THR A 22 8.38 4.17 -5.76
C THR A 22 7.12 3.45 -5.32
N VAL A 23 5.99 3.76 -5.95
CA VAL A 23 4.71 3.11 -5.68
C VAL A 23 4.19 2.46 -6.96
N PHE A 24 3.78 1.20 -6.86
CA PHE A 24 3.06 0.45 -7.88
C PHE A 24 1.67 0.10 -7.34
N SER A 25 0.62 0.32 -8.15
CA SER A 25 -0.75 -0.06 -7.78
C SER A 25 -1.46 -0.74 -8.94
N GLN A 26 -2.17 -1.82 -8.64
CA GLN A 26 -2.97 -2.58 -9.60
C GLN A 26 -4.30 -3.00 -8.99
N THR A 27 -5.37 -2.83 -9.77
CA THR A 27 -6.74 -3.22 -9.37
C THR A 27 -7.30 -4.24 -10.36
N TRP A 28 -7.99 -5.24 -9.85
CA TRP A 28 -8.71 -6.26 -10.61
C TRP A 28 -10.19 -6.22 -10.26
N THR A 29 -11.02 -6.18 -11.30
CA THR A 29 -12.49 -6.15 -11.24
C THR A 29 -13.13 -7.23 -12.12
N THR A 30 -12.30 -7.99 -12.83
CA THR A 30 -12.74 -9.01 -13.79
C THR A 30 -11.73 -10.16 -13.85
N GLY A 31 -12.13 -11.24 -14.53
CA GLY A 31 -11.29 -12.42 -14.71
C GLY A 31 -11.23 -13.29 -13.46
N PHE A 32 -12.20 -13.18 -12.58
CA PHE A 32 -12.34 -13.99 -11.38
C PHE A 32 -12.97 -15.34 -11.72
N ALA A 33 -12.45 -16.42 -11.13
CA ALA A 33 -13.09 -17.72 -11.17
C ALA A 33 -14.51 -17.61 -10.56
N ASP A 34 -15.47 -18.31 -11.12
CA ASP A 34 -16.86 -18.33 -10.68
C ASP A 34 -17.47 -16.92 -10.51
N ASN A 35 -16.99 -15.95 -11.31
CA ASN A 35 -17.36 -14.53 -11.21
C ASN A 35 -17.15 -13.93 -9.82
N GLY A 36 -16.20 -14.44 -9.04
CA GLY A 36 -15.88 -13.99 -7.70
C GLY A 36 -16.78 -14.55 -6.59
N VAL A 37 -17.66 -15.49 -6.91
CA VAL A 37 -18.57 -16.10 -5.93
C VAL A 37 -17.78 -17.01 -4.98
N VAL A 38 -17.87 -16.72 -3.69
CA VAL A 38 -17.27 -17.51 -2.62
C VAL A 38 -18.29 -18.54 -2.16
N PRO A 39 -17.97 -19.84 -2.12
CA PRO A 39 -18.90 -20.87 -1.69
C PRO A 39 -19.32 -20.70 -0.21
N ASP A 40 -20.65 -20.65 0.04
CA ASP A 40 -21.24 -20.53 1.38
C ASP A 40 -20.86 -21.70 2.29
N GLY A 41 -20.39 -21.40 3.50
CA GLY A 41 -20.02 -22.36 4.52
C GLY A 41 -18.89 -23.33 4.11
N ASN A 42 -18.04 -22.96 3.18
CA ASN A 42 -16.99 -23.81 2.64
C ASN A 42 -15.58 -23.29 2.98
N PRO A 43 -14.84 -23.95 3.89
CA PRO A 43 -13.49 -23.52 4.26
C PRO A 43 -12.44 -23.66 3.14
N LEU A 44 -12.75 -24.39 2.04
CA LEU A 44 -11.89 -24.42 0.87
C LEU A 44 -11.92 -23.12 0.09
N GLY A 45 -12.97 -22.28 0.28
CA GLY A 45 -13.06 -20.92 -0.18
C GLY A 45 -12.95 -20.73 -1.68
N TRP A 46 -12.60 -19.51 -2.02
CA TRP A 46 -12.32 -19.00 -3.35
C TRP A 46 -10.96 -18.29 -3.32
N TRP A 47 -10.24 -18.29 -4.45
CA TRP A 47 -8.97 -17.56 -4.56
C TRP A 47 -8.79 -16.97 -5.96
N ASP A 48 -8.03 -15.89 -6.00
CA ASP A 48 -7.57 -15.25 -7.23
C ASP A 48 -6.06 -15.02 -7.17
N SER A 49 -5.34 -15.53 -8.16
CA SER A 49 -3.88 -15.43 -8.23
C SER A 49 -3.46 -14.55 -9.40
N ARG A 50 -2.65 -13.54 -9.12
CA ARG A 50 -2.16 -12.55 -10.09
C ARG A 50 -0.64 -12.53 -10.10
N THR A 51 -0.04 -12.71 -11.27
CA THR A 51 1.41 -12.63 -11.41
C THR A 51 1.80 -11.23 -11.84
N LEU A 52 2.62 -10.58 -11.03
CA LEU A 52 3.27 -9.31 -11.34
C LEU A 52 4.65 -9.58 -11.93
N SER A 53 5.04 -8.83 -12.96
CA SER A 53 6.34 -8.94 -13.60
C SER A 53 6.81 -7.58 -14.12
N GLY A 54 8.11 -7.29 -13.91
CA GLY A 54 8.71 -6.04 -14.33
C GLY A 54 8.30 -4.84 -13.46
N VAL A 55 7.82 -5.08 -12.25
CA VAL A 55 7.57 -4.01 -11.27
C VAL A 55 8.90 -3.50 -10.75
N PRO A 56 9.20 -2.20 -10.84
CA PRO A 56 10.52 -1.66 -10.48
C PRO A 56 10.72 -1.51 -8.97
N ILE A 57 10.32 -2.54 -8.21
CA ILE A 57 10.45 -2.62 -6.75
C ILE A 57 11.13 -3.95 -6.42
N ALA A 58 12.42 -3.89 -6.12
CA ALA A 58 13.21 -5.06 -5.77
C ALA A 58 13.04 -5.48 -4.30
N SER A 59 12.67 -4.53 -3.45
CA SER A 59 12.50 -4.71 -2.01
C SER A 59 11.31 -3.89 -1.53
N LEU A 60 10.26 -4.56 -1.09
CA LEU A 60 9.08 -3.92 -0.54
C LEU A 60 9.38 -3.27 0.82
N SER A 61 8.80 -2.11 1.05
CA SER A 61 8.79 -1.45 2.36
C SER A 61 7.38 -1.28 2.91
N ASP A 62 6.37 -1.37 2.03
CA ASP A 62 4.97 -1.23 2.42
C ASP A 62 4.04 -1.93 1.44
N VAL A 63 2.94 -2.48 1.98
CA VAL A 63 1.87 -3.16 1.22
C VAL A 63 0.52 -2.70 1.74
N THR A 64 -0.35 -2.30 0.83
CA THR A 64 -1.77 -2.05 1.10
C THR A 64 -2.62 -2.94 0.22
N VAL A 65 -3.65 -3.54 0.78
CA VAL A 65 -4.64 -4.36 0.08
C VAL A 65 -6.00 -3.69 0.18
N SER A 66 -6.71 -3.52 -0.94
CA SER A 66 -8.12 -3.11 -0.90
C SER A 66 -8.99 -4.25 -1.42
N LEU A 67 -10.16 -4.42 -0.82
CA LEU A 67 -11.09 -5.50 -1.11
C LEU A 67 -12.53 -4.97 -1.06
N SER A 68 -13.32 -5.32 -2.09
CA SER A 68 -14.76 -5.09 -2.13
C SER A 68 -15.48 -6.41 -2.27
N VAL A 69 -16.44 -6.64 -1.37
CA VAL A 69 -17.25 -7.85 -1.30
C VAL A 69 -18.73 -7.45 -1.24
N ALA A 70 -19.55 -8.13 -2.00
CA ALA A 70 -21.01 -7.99 -1.98
C ALA A 70 -21.65 -9.24 -1.37
N GLY A 71 -22.62 -9.07 -0.49
CA GLY A 71 -23.30 -10.14 0.23
C GLY A 71 -22.43 -10.82 1.30
N GLY A 72 -23.02 -11.80 1.97
CA GLY A 72 -22.40 -12.54 3.07
C GLY A 72 -22.19 -11.70 4.32
N ASN A 73 -21.99 -12.35 5.47
CA ASN A 73 -21.66 -11.67 6.71
C ASN A 73 -20.15 -11.52 6.86
N VAL A 74 -19.68 -10.35 7.26
CA VAL A 74 -18.24 -10.11 7.50
C VAL A 74 -17.69 -11.04 8.59
N GLY A 75 -18.49 -11.31 9.64
CA GLY A 75 -18.14 -12.22 10.72
C GLY A 75 -17.95 -13.68 10.31
N ASP A 76 -18.37 -14.07 9.11
CA ASP A 76 -18.21 -15.41 8.59
C ASP A 76 -16.93 -15.58 7.76
N LEU A 77 -16.22 -14.45 7.45
CA LEU A 77 -15.13 -14.46 6.50
C LEU A 77 -13.79 -14.79 7.14
N PHE A 78 -13.02 -15.61 6.40
CA PHE A 78 -11.59 -15.77 6.56
C PHE A 78 -10.89 -15.32 5.28
N VAL A 79 -10.04 -14.31 5.38
CA VAL A 79 -9.38 -13.67 4.23
C VAL A 79 -7.89 -13.50 4.48
N TYR A 80 -7.07 -13.92 3.52
CA TYR A 80 -5.64 -13.63 3.56
C TYR A 80 -5.07 -13.26 2.18
N LEU A 81 -3.97 -12.51 2.21
CA LEU A 81 -3.09 -12.29 1.07
C LEU A 81 -1.83 -13.13 1.22
N SER A 82 -1.36 -13.76 0.14
CA SER A 82 -0.09 -14.51 0.12
C SER A 82 0.72 -14.20 -1.13
N ASN A 83 2.06 -14.23 -1.01
CA ASN A 83 3.01 -14.25 -2.13
C ASN A 83 3.74 -15.61 -2.26
N GLY A 84 3.24 -16.65 -1.60
CA GLY A 84 3.85 -17.96 -1.55
C GLY A 84 4.94 -18.14 -0.47
N SER A 85 5.56 -17.05 -0.01
CA SER A 85 6.58 -17.07 1.06
C SER A 85 6.03 -16.60 2.40
N HIS A 86 5.04 -15.71 2.38
CA HIS A 86 4.37 -15.15 3.54
C HIS A 86 2.87 -15.07 3.29
N ALA A 87 2.07 -15.05 4.37
CA ALA A 87 0.65 -14.77 4.34
C ALA A 87 0.29 -13.75 5.41
N ALA A 88 -0.42 -12.68 5.02
CA ALA A 88 -1.01 -11.70 5.92
C ALA A 88 -2.50 -11.99 6.08
N ILE A 89 -2.98 -12.08 7.32
CA ILE A 89 -4.38 -12.34 7.62
C ILE A 89 -5.13 -11.00 7.65
N LEU A 90 -5.96 -10.78 6.64
CA LEU A 90 -6.73 -9.54 6.50
C LEU A 90 -7.97 -9.55 7.39
N LEU A 91 -8.71 -10.66 7.37
CA LEU A 91 -9.89 -10.91 8.21
C LEU A 91 -9.83 -12.35 8.73
N ASN A 92 -10.19 -12.57 9.98
CA ASN A 92 -10.40 -13.89 10.56
C ASN A 92 -11.62 -13.87 11.48
N ARG A 93 -12.82 -14.05 10.90
CA ARG A 93 -14.06 -14.05 11.64
C ARG A 93 -14.26 -12.78 12.49
N PRO A 94 -14.25 -11.55 11.89
CA PRO A 94 -14.35 -10.29 12.62
C PRO A 94 -15.53 -10.26 13.58
N GLY A 95 -15.28 -9.82 14.81
CA GLY A 95 -16.30 -9.75 15.86
C GLY A 95 -16.55 -11.06 16.61
N LYS A 96 -15.95 -12.19 16.17
CA LYS A 96 -16.05 -13.46 16.89
C LYS A 96 -15.31 -13.39 18.21
N THR A 97 -16.00 -13.71 19.30
CA THR A 97 -15.48 -13.74 20.67
C THR A 97 -15.87 -15.02 21.39
N ALA A 98 -15.44 -15.20 22.61
CA ALA A 98 -15.90 -16.31 23.45
C ALA A 98 -17.41 -16.23 23.80
N ALA A 99 -18.01 -15.04 23.69
CA ALA A 99 -19.43 -14.81 23.97
C ALA A 99 -20.29 -14.72 22.71
N ASP A 100 -19.68 -14.45 21.56
CA ASP A 100 -20.35 -14.35 20.27
C ASP A 100 -19.60 -15.20 19.23
N ASP A 101 -20.20 -16.30 18.83
CA ASP A 101 -19.60 -17.24 17.89
C ASP A 101 -19.83 -16.85 16.42
N PHE A 102 -20.72 -15.90 16.15
CA PHE A 102 -21.09 -15.50 14.81
C PHE A 102 -20.29 -14.29 14.31
N GLY A 103 -19.87 -13.40 15.22
CA GLY A 103 -19.17 -12.15 14.84
C GLY A 103 -20.12 -11.12 14.23
N PHE A 104 -19.59 -10.23 13.38
CA PHE A 104 -20.35 -9.10 12.84
C PHE A 104 -21.27 -9.51 11.67
N PRO A 105 -22.57 -9.17 11.73
CA PRO A 105 -23.54 -9.55 10.70
C PRO A 105 -23.57 -8.61 9.50
N ASP A 106 -22.59 -7.71 9.37
CA ASP A 106 -22.56 -6.73 8.29
C ASP A 106 -22.35 -7.41 6.93
N GLU A 107 -23.16 -6.99 5.97
CA GLU A 107 -23.07 -7.40 4.58
C GLU A 107 -22.46 -6.26 3.73
N ASN A 108 -21.84 -6.60 2.62
CA ASN A 108 -21.30 -5.65 1.64
C ASN A 108 -20.25 -4.70 2.24
N PHE A 109 -19.01 -4.89 1.92
CA PHE A 109 -17.97 -3.99 2.38
C PHE A 109 -16.99 -3.58 1.28
N THR A 110 -16.35 -2.43 1.47
CA THR A 110 -15.19 -1.97 0.72
C THR A 110 -14.19 -1.41 1.70
N ALA A 111 -13.12 -2.13 1.93
CA ALA A 111 -12.08 -1.79 2.90
C ALA A 111 -10.69 -1.87 2.30
N SER A 112 -9.78 -1.09 2.84
CA SER A 112 -8.35 -1.21 2.63
C SER A 112 -7.70 -1.67 3.91
N PHE A 113 -6.66 -2.51 3.78
CA PHE A 113 -5.88 -3.03 4.90
C PHE A 113 -4.45 -2.53 4.80
N HIS A 114 -3.97 -1.94 5.87
CA HIS A 114 -2.62 -1.42 6.03
C HIS A 114 -2.21 -1.53 7.49
N ASP A 115 -0.96 -1.91 7.79
CA ASP A 115 -0.52 -2.17 9.18
C ASP A 115 -0.62 -0.95 10.12
N SER A 116 -0.74 0.26 9.56
CA SER A 116 -1.01 1.50 10.29
C SER A 116 -2.42 2.06 9.97
N GLY A 117 -3.38 1.20 9.69
CA GLY A 117 -4.75 1.59 9.40
C GLY A 117 -5.35 2.42 10.55
N PRO A 118 -5.79 3.67 10.31
CA PRO A 118 -6.23 4.58 11.38
C PRO A 118 -7.50 4.12 12.10
N LEU A 119 -8.24 3.16 11.54
CA LEU A 119 -9.44 2.60 12.15
C LEU A 119 -9.12 1.44 13.12
N GLY A 120 -7.86 1.00 13.20
CA GLY A 120 -7.40 -0.04 14.10
C GLY A 120 -7.71 -1.45 13.63
N ASP A 121 -7.71 -2.39 14.59
CA ASP A 121 -7.91 -3.82 14.37
C ASP A 121 -9.25 -4.14 13.72
N SER A 122 -9.24 -4.72 12.53
CA SER A 122 -10.45 -5.10 11.78
C SER A 122 -11.31 -6.16 12.49
N HIS A 123 -10.78 -6.84 13.50
CA HIS A 123 -11.54 -7.82 14.30
C HIS A 123 -12.41 -7.18 15.38
N LEU A 124 -12.00 -6.02 15.94
CA LEU A 124 -12.55 -5.48 17.18
C LEU A 124 -13.39 -4.21 17.00
N SER A 125 -13.26 -3.50 15.90
CA SER A 125 -13.55 -2.06 15.89
C SER A 125 -14.86 -1.64 15.23
N PHE A 126 -15.82 -2.54 15.04
CA PHE A 126 -17.12 -2.16 14.51
C PHE A 126 -18.03 -1.63 15.62
N THR A 127 -17.91 -0.34 15.94
CA THR A 127 -18.77 0.31 16.93
C THR A 127 -19.55 1.46 16.30
N GLY A 128 -20.84 1.25 15.97
CA GLY A 128 -21.73 2.32 15.46
C GLY A 128 -22.98 1.80 14.75
N PRO A 129 -23.98 2.62 14.51
CA PRO A 129 -25.29 2.20 14.01
C PRO A 129 -25.37 1.94 12.49
N ASN A 130 -24.28 2.14 11.74
CA ASN A 130 -24.16 1.86 10.30
C ASN A 130 -22.85 1.14 10.04
N LEU A 131 -22.69 -0.01 10.67
CA LEU A 131 -21.44 -0.75 10.77
C LEU A 131 -21.22 -1.55 9.49
N SER A 132 -20.48 -1.02 8.56
CA SER A 132 -19.87 -1.83 7.53
C SER A 132 -18.37 -1.57 7.50
N LEU A 133 -17.60 -2.59 7.11
CA LEU A 133 -16.16 -2.54 7.02
C LEU A 133 -15.75 -1.59 5.89
N HIS A 134 -15.72 -0.27 6.18
CA HIS A 134 -15.32 0.78 5.24
C HIS A 134 -14.09 1.53 5.74
N GLY A 135 -13.25 1.99 4.81
CA GLY A 135 -12.07 2.78 5.14
C GLY A 135 -10.79 1.97 5.23
N ILE A 136 -9.82 2.45 6.01
CA ILE A 136 -8.48 1.83 6.11
C ILE A 136 -8.32 1.26 7.50
N TRP A 137 -8.17 -0.06 7.57
CA TRP A 137 -8.08 -0.86 8.79
C TRP A 137 -6.70 -1.48 8.94
N GLU A 138 -6.30 -1.78 10.16
CA GLU A 138 -5.24 -2.75 10.37
C GLU A 138 -5.75 -4.15 10.00
N PRO A 139 -4.93 -5.01 9.34
CA PRO A 139 -5.29 -6.41 9.13
C PRO A 139 -5.56 -7.10 10.47
N ASP A 140 -6.42 -8.10 10.47
CA ASP A 140 -6.68 -8.93 11.66
C ASP A 140 -5.40 -9.51 12.27
N GLY A 141 -4.53 -10.06 11.43
CA GLY A 141 -3.22 -10.57 11.85
C GLY A 141 -3.28 -11.87 12.66
N ARG A 142 -4.45 -12.40 13.01
CA ARG A 142 -4.59 -13.64 13.80
C ARG A 142 -4.52 -14.87 12.91
N LEU A 143 -3.47 -15.68 13.04
CA LEU A 143 -3.29 -16.94 12.32
C LEU A 143 -3.96 -18.14 13.03
N ALA A 144 -4.87 -17.89 13.94
CA ALA A 144 -5.63 -18.96 14.59
C ALA A 144 -6.58 -19.64 13.60
N ASP A 145 -6.94 -20.90 13.89
CA ASP A 145 -8.01 -21.59 13.19
C ASP A 145 -9.29 -20.75 13.21
N PRO A 146 -9.92 -20.45 12.05
CA PRO A 146 -11.13 -19.64 12.00
C PRO A 146 -12.28 -20.15 12.84
N TYR A 147 -12.37 -21.45 13.10
CA TYR A 147 -13.37 -22.02 13.99
C TYR A 147 -13.06 -21.74 15.47
N ALA A 148 -11.81 -21.50 15.83
CA ALA A 148 -11.35 -21.31 17.21
C ALA A 148 -10.80 -19.91 17.49
N VAL A 149 -10.76 -19.01 16.51
CA VAL A 149 -10.26 -17.64 16.69
C VAL A 149 -11.12 -16.87 17.69
N LEU A 150 -10.47 -16.06 18.51
CA LEU A 150 -11.08 -15.16 19.49
C LEU A 150 -10.45 -13.77 19.37
N ASP A 151 -11.13 -12.77 19.90
CA ASP A 151 -10.64 -11.40 20.06
C ASP A 151 -9.28 -11.32 20.79
N THR A 152 -9.02 -12.25 21.70
CA THR A 152 -7.77 -12.38 22.48
C THR A 152 -6.68 -13.19 21.78
N SER A 153 -6.94 -13.78 20.60
CA SER A 153 -5.95 -14.55 19.86
C SER A 153 -4.78 -13.65 19.42
N PRO A 154 -3.52 -14.18 19.43
CA PRO A 154 -2.34 -13.39 19.05
C PRO A 154 -2.40 -12.91 17.60
N ARG A 155 -2.01 -11.65 17.38
CA ARG A 155 -1.85 -11.02 16.07
C ARG A 155 -0.37 -11.07 15.66
N THR A 156 -0.04 -11.83 14.64
CA THR A 156 1.36 -12.07 14.21
C THR A 156 1.58 -11.99 12.72
N ASN A 157 0.51 -12.04 11.91
CA ASN A 157 0.58 -12.16 10.45
C ASN A 157 0.08 -10.90 9.74
N PHE A 158 0.95 -9.89 9.71
CA PHE A 158 0.70 -8.57 9.15
C PHE A 158 1.25 -8.40 7.74
N LEU A 159 0.87 -7.31 7.07
CA LEU A 159 1.34 -6.95 5.72
C LEU A 159 2.84 -6.63 5.71
N SER A 160 3.39 -6.12 6.79
CA SER A 160 4.85 -5.90 6.95
C SER A 160 5.68 -7.19 6.85
N GLY A 161 5.06 -8.37 6.96
CA GLY A 161 5.71 -9.64 6.68
C GLY A 161 6.16 -9.78 5.22
N PHE A 162 5.63 -8.99 4.31
CA PHE A 162 6.08 -8.91 2.91
C PHE A 162 7.26 -7.97 2.70
N ASN A 163 7.66 -7.17 3.69
CA ASN A 163 8.78 -6.24 3.58
C ASN A 163 10.07 -7.01 3.23
N SER A 164 10.90 -6.37 2.40
CA SER A 164 12.13 -6.93 1.86
C SER A 164 11.97 -8.00 0.78
N PHE A 165 10.75 -8.48 0.48
CA PHE A 165 10.51 -9.30 -0.70
C PHE A 165 10.41 -8.44 -1.97
N PRO A 166 10.69 -9.00 -3.17
CA PRO A 166 10.42 -8.32 -4.43
C PRO A 166 8.92 -8.17 -4.67
N ALA A 167 8.52 -7.13 -5.41
CA ALA A 167 7.14 -6.96 -5.83
C ALA A 167 6.71 -7.96 -6.92
N ASP A 168 7.66 -8.36 -7.78
CA ASP A 168 7.44 -9.38 -8.79
C ASP A 168 7.17 -10.74 -8.16
N GLY A 169 6.26 -11.49 -8.74
CA GLY A 169 5.85 -12.80 -8.27
C GLY A 169 4.34 -12.99 -8.33
N THR A 170 3.88 -14.12 -7.81
CA THR A 170 2.45 -14.44 -7.78
C THR A 170 1.86 -14.05 -6.43
N TRP A 171 0.88 -13.17 -6.48
CA TRP A 171 0.09 -12.74 -5.34
C TRP A 171 -1.27 -13.42 -5.37
N THR A 172 -1.69 -14.01 -4.27
CA THR A 172 -2.95 -14.73 -4.15
C THR A 172 -3.80 -14.12 -3.03
N LEU A 173 -4.99 -13.65 -3.39
CA LEU A 173 -6.05 -13.35 -2.45
C LEU A 173 -6.88 -14.62 -2.24
N PHE A 174 -7.07 -15.02 -0.99
CA PHE A 174 -7.96 -16.11 -0.59
C PHE A 174 -9.10 -15.57 0.24
N VAL A 175 -10.31 -16.04 -0.02
CA VAL A 175 -11.53 -15.70 0.73
C VAL A 175 -12.33 -16.97 0.98
N ALA A 176 -12.67 -17.26 2.23
CA ALA A 176 -13.58 -18.32 2.60
C ALA A 176 -14.73 -17.78 3.46
N ASP A 177 -15.90 -18.31 3.24
CA ASP A 177 -17.06 -18.20 4.13
C ASP A 177 -17.07 -19.42 5.05
N MET A 178 -16.88 -19.19 6.34
CA MET A 178 -16.70 -20.25 7.34
C MET A 178 -18.02 -20.74 7.94
N VAL A 179 -19.16 -20.05 7.69
CA VAL A 179 -20.46 -20.38 8.29
C VAL A 179 -21.52 -20.44 7.19
N GLY A 180 -22.11 -21.60 7.00
CA GLY A 180 -23.16 -21.80 6.01
C GLY A 180 -24.54 -21.35 6.51
N GLY A 181 -25.45 -21.15 5.58
CA GLY A 181 -26.88 -20.87 5.86
C GLY A 181 -27.35 -19.51 5.34
N GLY A 182 -26.52 -18.82 4.59
CA GLY A 182 -26.83 -17.58 3.90
C GLY A 182 -26.69 -17.67 2.38
N SER A 183 -26.54 -16.52 1.73
CA SER A 183 -26.00 -16.42 0.38
C SER A 183 -24.50 -16.15 0.49
N GLY A 184 -23.67 -16.96 -0.17
CA GLY A 184 -22.24 -16.76 -0.17
C GLY A 184 -21.85 -15.36 -0.67
N PRO A 185 -20.77 -14.78 -0.16
CA PRO A 185 -20.28 -13.49 -0.57
C PRO A 185 -19.71 -13.55 -1.99
N THR A 186 -19.62 -12.39 -2.64
CA THR A 186 -19.02 -12.24 -3.97
C THR A 186 -17.92 -11.20 -3.93
N VAL A 187 -16.70 -11.57 -4.26
CA VAL A 187 -15.59 -10.62 -4.46
C VAL A 187 -15.84 -9.86 -5.76
N THR A 188 -16.04 -8.56 -5.66
CA THR A 188 -16.32 -7.68 -6.80
C THR A 188 -15.07 -6.96 -7.30
N SER A 189 -14.12 -6.72 -6.42
CA SER A 189 -12.79 -6.18 -6.76
C SER A 189 -11.78 -6.40 -5.65
N TRP A 190 -10.52 -6.45 -6.02
CA TRP A 190 -9.41 -6.29 -5.09
C TRP A 190 -8.23 -5.57 -5.74
N SER A 191 -7.36 -5.00 -4.92
CA SER A 191 -6.19 -4.30 -5.42
C SER A 191 -5.00 -4.44 -4.48
N LEU A 192 -3.80 -4.28 -5.06
CA LEU A 192 -2.54 -4.14 -4.36
C LEU A 192 -1.96 -2.75 -4.61
N SER A 193 -1.44 -2.13 -3.55
CA SER A 193 -0.52 -1.01 -3.62
C SER A 193 0.76 -1.42 -2.92
N LEU A 194 1.87 -1.38 -3.64
CA LEU A 194 3.19 -1.85 -3.22
C LEU A 194 4.14 -0.67 -3.25
N ALA A 195 4.88 -0.43 -2.18
CA ALA A 195 5.83 0.67 -2.10
C ALA A 195 7.24 0.19 -1.77
N SER A 196 8.23 0.93 -2.27
CA SER A 196 9.64 0.77 -1.92
C SER A 196 10.20 2.07 -1.37
N ASN A 197 11.13 1.95 -0.42
CA ASN A 197 11.97 3.07 0.02
C ASN A 197 13.23 3.24 -0.85
N ASP A 198 13.41 2.39 -1.86
CA ASP A 198 14.51 2.52 -2.78
C ASP A 198 14.38 3.85 -3.51
N SER A 199 15.36 4.72 -3.31
CA SER A 199 15.44 5.95 -4.10
C SER A 199 15.51 5.55 -5.57
N PRO A 200 14.69 6.14 -6.46
CA PRO A 200 14.87 5.93 -7.88
C PRO A 200 16.31 6.27 -8.21
N THR A 201 17.03 5.35 -8.87
CA THR A 201 18.39 5.61 -9.37
C THR A 201 18.35 6.92 -10.12
N ALA A 202 19.03 7.94 -9.59
CA ALA A 202 19.06 9.25 -10.21
C ALA A 202 19.53 9.04 -11.66
N VAL A 203 18.64 9.27 -12.61
CA VAL A 203 19.03 9.40 -14.01
C VAL A 203 20.00 10.58 -14.03
N PRO A 204 21.26 10.41 -14.45
CA PRO A 204 22.20 11.52 -14.51
C PRO A 204 21.54 12.62 -15.33
N GLU A 205 21.26 13.76 -14.70
CA GLU A 205 20.81 14.92 -15.45
C GLU A 205 21.85 15.19 -16.53
N PRO A 206 21.45 15.45 -17.79
CA PRO A 206 22.39 15.86 -18.81
C PRO A 206 23.13 17.07 -18.25
N THR A 207 24.42 16.94 -18.04
CA THR A 207 25.28 18.03 -17.56
C THR A 207 25.04 19.19 -18.48
N ALA A 208 24.27 20.18 -18.02
CA ALA A 208 24.14 21.46 -18.71
C ALA A 208 25.54 22.06 -18.73
N THR A 209 26.24 21.90 -19.83
CA THR A 209 27.49 22.61 -20.07
C THR A 209 27.11 24.09 -20.10
N LEU A 210 27.36 24.77 -18.98
CA LEU A 210 27.35 26.21 -18.90
C LEU A 210 28.45 26.69 -19.85
N THR A 211 28.11 26.88 -21.13
CA THR A 211 28.99 27.62 -22.05
C THR A 211 29.16 29.02 -21.46
N PRO A 212 30.41 29.43 -21.18
CA PRO A 212 30.63 30.73 -20.55
C PRO A 212 30.27 31.85 -21.53
N ALA A 213 29.08 32.39 -21.38
CA ALA A 213 28.63 33.63 -22.08
C ALA A 213 29.44 34.87 -21.63
N LEU A 214 30.51 34.69 -20.85
CA LEU A 214 31.35 35.76 -20.31
C LEU A 214 32.58 36.11 -21.20
N ALA A 215 32.84 35.37 -22.29
CA ALA A 215 33.99 35.65 -23.15
C ALA A 215 33.78 36.77 -24.15
N TRP A 216 32.54 37.27 -24.35
CA TRP A 216 32.25 38.29 -25.35
C TRP A 216 32.17 39.74 -24.80
N ALA A 217 32.07 39.93 -23.49
CA ALA A 217 31.99 41.26 -22.89
C ALA A 217 33.34 42.00 -22.81
N SER A 218 34.49 41.28 -22.81
CA SER A 218 35.82 41.89 -22.73
C SER A 218 36.38 42.37 -24.08
N LEU A 219 35.85 41.86 -25.20
CA LEU A 219 36.36 42.24 -26.53
C LEU A 219 35.77 43.53 -27.08
N ILE A 220 34.65 44.04 -26.52
CA ILE A 220 33.99 45.27 -26.99
C ILE A 220 34.60 46.52 -26.32
N LEU A 221 35.20 46.41 -25.15
CA LEU A 221 35.78 47.53 -24.42
C LEU A 221 37.21 47.88 -24.87
N SER A 222 37.96 47.02 -25.56
CA SER A 222 39.29 47.30 -26.04
C SER A 222 39.34 48.05 -27.36
N ARG A 223 38.24 48.13 -28.14
CA ARG A 223 38.18 48.80 -29.44
C ARG A 223 37.80 50.29 -29.38
N ARG A 224 37.51 50.85 -28.21
CA ARG A 224 37.13 52.29 -28.08
C ARG A 224 38.23 53.22 -27.61
N ARG A 225 39.49 52.76 -27.46
CA ARG A 225 40.62 53.59 -27.00
C ARG A 225 41.66 53.92 -28.05
N SER A 226 41.39 53.72 -29.33
CA SER A 226 42.31 54.03 -30.41
C SER A 226 41.70 54.89 -31.51
N ARG A 227 41.10 56.02 -31.14
CA ARG A 227 40.84 57.14 -32.09
C ARG A 227 40.70 58.43 -31.31
N SER A 228 41.82 59.10 -31.01
CA SER A 228 41.90 60.57 -30.91
C SER A 228 43.39 60.94 -30.78
N VAL A 229 44.01 61.26 -31.90
CA VAL A 229 44.86 62.38 -32.24
C VAL A 229 44.87 62.50 -33.76
#